data_15d10ebbdaa154a68f5a0b8d22ed6c01
#
_entry.id   15d10ebbdaa154a68f5a0b8d22ed6c01
#
_cell.length_a   1.000
_cell.length_b   1.000
_cell.length_c   1.000
_cell.angle_alpha   90.00
_cell.angle_beta   90.00
_cell.angle_gamma   90.00
#
_symmetry.space_group_name_H-M   'P 1'
#
loop_
_entity.id
_entity.type
_entity.pdbx_description
1 polymer ?
#
loop_
_entity_poly.entity_id
_entity_poly.type
_entity_poly.pdbx_seq_one_letter_code
_entity_poly.pdbx_strand_id
1 'polypeptide(L)'
;QITWNDVYSWSYKERNKSEWAKKLLDYFNVLENNMVEDEYLKEGSITEFTGIHFDDENPYSYREGKRQLRLLLKKLKSNKILKEELRINLNHKGRGGIKKVGNLWDYLTFDTGVKNKSFTDEPHLTIGVGPDFIEGDLTIPYRIKGRTKKNFYGLSWKNFRKIIENIANNFHNEFGISNGFKPQIIMAQRRYPSQSSPAIHDARLDFDIRTAFKDLSSKLKPTQKKQEEWLKLVYDINNNKKSNIQFQVGARFYFNKNSLVNNKDADKVLCKSFLACKPLIDYLFK
;
A
#
# COMPACT_ATOMS: atom_id res chain seq x y z
N GLN A 1 13.33 -4.66 36.79
CA GLN A 1 14.30 -4.14 35.79
C GLN A 1 13.51 -3.35 34.75
N ILE A 2 13.80 -2.07 34.57
CA ILE A 2 13.17 -1.22 33.54
C ILE A 2 13.98 -1.39 32.24
N THR A 3 13.30 -1.71 31.15
CA THR A 3 13.90 -1.85 29.82
C THR A 3 13.69 -0.59 28.99
N TRP A 4 14.46 -0.43 27.90
CA TRP A 4 14.24 0.65 26.95
C TRP A 4 12.85 0.57 26.30
N ASN A 5 12.27 -0.61 26.21
CA ASN A 5 10.91 -0.83 25.73
C ASN A 5 9.87 -0.21 26.67
N ASP A 6 10.08 -0.33 27.97
CA ASP A 6 9.20 0.27 28.96
C ASP A 6 9.26 1.79 28.90
N VAL A 7 10.47 2.34 28.74
CA VAL A 7 10.68 3.78 28.59
C VAL A 7 10.00 4.31 27.31
N TYR A 8 10.15 3.61 26.19
CA TYR A 8 9.49 3.98 24.94
C TYR A 8 7.95 3.92 25.07
N SER A 9 7.42 2.83 25.61
CA SER A 9 5.98 2.65 25.80
C SER A 9 5.39 3.71 26.72
N TRP A 10 6.08 4.03 27.81
CA TRP A 10 5.69 5.12 28.70
C TRP A 10 5.73 6.47 27.95
N SER A 11 6.80 6.78 27.27
CA SER A 11 6.94 8.04 26.51
C SER A 11 5.83 8.21 25.49
N TYR A 12 5.44 7.13 24.81
CA TYR A 12 4.33 7.16 23.86
C TYR A 12 2.97 7.41 24.54
N LYS A 13 2.70 6.76 25.65
CA LYS A 13 1.45 6.95 26.41
C LYS A 13 1.31 8.39 26.94
N GLU A 14 2.41 8.95 27.43
CA GLU A 14 2.40 10.25 28.09
C GLU A 14 2.72 11.44 27.17
N ARG A 15 2.98 11.22 25.89
CA ARG A 15 3.41 12.25 24.92
C ARG A 15 2.54 13.51 24.83
N ASN A 16 1.26 13.37 25.13
CA ASN A 16 0.29 14.48 25.09
C ASN A 16 0.18 15.21 26.43
N LYS A 17 0.74 14.64 27.52
CA LYS A 17 0.67 15.17 28.88
C LYS A 17 2.02 15.65 29.39
N SER A 18 3.12 15.17 28.80
CA SER A 18 4.48 15.43 29.25
C SER A 18 5.39 15.82 28.09
N GLU A 19 5.99 17.00 28.21
CA GLU A 19 6.97 17.46 27.22
C GLU A 19 8.23 16.57 27.19
N TRP A 20 8.61 16.03 28.35
CA TRP A 20 9.72 15.06 28.46
C TRP A 20 9.42 13.77 27.71
N ALA A 21 8.21 13.25 27.84
CA ALA A 21 7.80 12.06 27.09
C ALA A 21 7.85 12.29 25.58
N LYS A 22 7.47 13.47 25.13
CA LYS A 22 7.59 13.87 23.73
C LYS A 22 9.05 13.94 23.27
N LYS A 23 9.93 14.59 24.05
CA LYS A 23 11.37 14.67 23.76
C LYS A 23 12.03 13.30 23.70
N LEU A 24 11.67 12.38 24.60
CA LEU A 24 12.14 10.99 24.57
C LEU A 24 11.71 10.25 23.32
N LEU A 25 10.46 10.42 22.89
CA LEU A 25 10.01 9.84 21.62
C LEU A 25 10.75 10.38 20.41
N ASP A 26 10.98 11.70 20.38
CA ASP A 26 11.74 12.32 19.31
C ASP A 26 13.19 11.80 19.29
N TYR A 27 13.80 11.59 20.45
CA TYR A 27 15.12 10.98 20.57
C TYR A 27 15.15 9.53 20.07
N PHE A 28 14.17 8.70 20.43
CA PHE A 28 14.03 7.34 19.90
C PHE A 28 13.85 7.34 18.38
N ASN A 29 13.08 8.28 17.84
CA ASN A 29 12.91 8.42 16.40
C ASN A 29 14.20 8.80 15.69
N VAL A 30 15.02 9.66 16.29
CA VAL A 30 16.36 10.02 15.77
C VAL A 30 17.29 8.82 15.81
N LEU A 31 17.33 8.07 16.92
CA LEU A 31 18.13 6.85 17.02
C LEU A 31 17.70 5.80 15.97
N GLU A 32 16.40 5.59 15.80
CA GLU A 32 15.90 4.69 14.75
C GLU A 32 16.36 5.11 13.35
N ASN A 33 16.34 6.41 13.06
CA ASN A 33 16.75 6.90 11.75
C ASN A 33 18.28 6.73 11.54
N ASN A 34 19.08 6.90 12.58
CA ASN A 34 20.54 6.77 12.50
C ASN A 34 21.01 5.31 12.51
N MET A 35 20.34 4.43 13.28
CA MET A 35 20.69 3.00 13.32
C MET A 35 20.37 2.24 12.02
N VAL A 36 19.50 2.79 11.19
CA VAL A 36 19.01 2.11 9.97
C VAL A 36 20.07 2.06 8.87
N GLU A 37 21.09 2.92 8.88
CA GLU A 37 21.99 3.02 7.72
C GLU A 37 23.08 1.95 7.66
N ASP A 38 23.60 1.47 8.77
CA ASP A 38 24.83 0.65 8.75
C ASP A 38 24.61 -0.87 8.98
N GLU A 39 23.66 -1.30 9.79
CA GLU A 39 23.54 -2.72 10.15
C GLU A 39 22.59 -3.56 9.29
N TYR A 40 21.65 -2.93 8.62
CA TYR A 40 20.49 -3.62 8.02
C TYR A 40 20.44 -3.63 6.50
N LEU A 41 21.44 -3.07 5.84
CA LEU A 41 21.58 -3.13 4.38
C LEU A 41 22.29 -4.40 3.89
N LYS A 42 22.66 -5.30 4.80
CA LYS A 42 23.18 -6.62 4.42
C LYS A 42 22.08 -7.44 3.76
N GLU A 43 22.45 -8.12 2.70
CA GLU A 43 21.55 -9.03 1.99
C GLU A 43 20.93 -10.03 2.98
N GLY A 44 19.59 -10.12 2.99
CA GLY A 44 18.86 -10.96 3.95
C GLY A 44 18.45 -10.27 5.25
N SER A 45 18.71 -8.97 5.41
CA SER A 45 18.35 -8.23 6.63
C SER A 45 16.90 -7.74 6.66
N ILE A 46 16.18 -7.75 5.53
CA ILE A 46 14.73 -7.55 5.53
C ILE A 46 14.11 -8.86 5.96
N THR A 47 13.77 -8.94 7.23
CA THR A 47 13.21 -10.11 7.85
C THR A 47 11.72 -10.27 7.54
N GLU A 48 11.17 -11.40 7.93
CA GLU A 48 9.75 -11.67 7.80
C GLU A 48 8.91 -10.65 8.55
N PHE A 49 7.80 -10.25 7.94
CA PHE A 49 6.78 -9.48 8.62
C PHE A 49 5.82 -10.36 9.42
N THR A 50 5.96 -11.70 9.31
CA THR A 50 5.23 -12.65 10.13
C THR A 50 5.61 -12.52 11.60
N GLY A 51 4.64 -12.63 12.47
CA GLY A 51 4.84 -12.53 13.92
C GLY A 51 4.98 -11.10 14.44
N ILE A 52 4.80 -10.08 13.62
CA ILE A 52 4.66 -8.71 14.11
C ILE A 52 3.36 -8.63 14.91
N HIS A 53 3.50 -8.27 16.17
CA HIS A 53 2.34 -8.05 17.03
C HIS A 53 1.75 -6.66 16.77
N PHE A 54 0.51 -6.63 16.31
CA PHE A 54 -0.26 -5.40 16.11
C PHE A 54 -1.13 -5.14 17.34
N ASP A 55 -0.47 -4.88 18.46
CA ASP A 55 -1.14 -4.56 19.72
C ASP A 55 -1.31 -3.05 19.84
N ASP A 56 -2.56 -2.59 19.89
CA ASP A 56 -2.89 -1.17 19.99
C ASP A 56 -2.59 -0.58 21.37
N GLU A 57 -2.57 -1.40 22.40
CA GLU A 57 -2.21 -0.99 23.75
C GLU A 57 -0.69 -0.90 23.94
N ASN A 58 0.07 -1.66 23.15
CA ASN A 58 1.54 -1.64 23.17
C ASN A 58 2.12 -1.08 21.85
N PRO A 59 2.26 0.24 21.74
CA PRO A 59 2.80 0.86 20.52
C PRO A 59 4.23 0.45 20.17
N TYR A 60 4.98 -0.12 21.11
CA TYR A 60 6.30 -0.65 20.85
C TYR A 60 6.28 -1.86 19.90
N SER A 61 5.21 -2.66 19.90
CA SER A 61 5.06 -3.80 19.00
C SER A 61 5.16 -3.42 17.52
N TYR A 62 4.88 -2.17 17.18
CA TYR A 62 4.97 -1.64 15.82
C TYR A 62 6.37 -1.18 15.42
N ARG A 63 7.31 -1.08 16.35
CA ARG A 63 8.63 -0.46 16.09
C ARG A 63 9.41 -1.24 15.05
N GLU A 64 9.53 -2.56 15.24
CA GLU A 64 10.27 -3.42 14.32
C GLU A 64 9.59 -3.47 12.95
N GLY A 65 8.27 -3.59 12.91
CA GLY A 65 7.52 -3.53 11.66
C GLY A 65 7.72 -2.23 10.89
N LYS A 66 7.77 -1.10 11.59
CA LYS A 66 8.06 0.21 10.98
C LYS A 66 9.47 0.25 10.39
N ARG A 67 10.44 -0.26 11.13
CA ARG A 67 11.84 -0.32 10.70
C ARG A 67 11.98 -1.14 9.42
N GLN A 68 11.41 -2.34 9.40
CA GLN A 68 11.43 -3.22 8.25
C GLN A 68 10.72 -2.60 7.03
N LEU A 69 9.58 -1.95 7.26
CA LEU A 69 8.84 -1.27 6.20
C LEU A 69 9.65 -0.12 5.58
N ARG A 70 10.38 0.66 6.38
CA ARG A 70 11.30 1.70 5.87
C ARG A 70 12.40 1.13 4.99
N LEU A 71 13.03 0.05 5.42
CA LEU A 71 14.08 -0.63 4.64
C LEU A 71 13.55 -1.12 3.30
N LEU A 72 12.38 -1.75 3.33
CA LEU A 72 11.71 -2.24 2.13
C LEU A 72 11.40 -1.11 1.15
N LEU A 73 10.88 0.03 1.65
CA LEU A 73 10.62 1.20 0.82
C LEU A 73 11.90 1.82 0.24
N LYS A 74 12.99 1.87 1.02
CA LYS A 74 14.31 2.34 0.54
C LYS A 74 14.80 1.44 -0.60
N LYS A 75 14.67 0.13 -0.45
CA LYS A 75 15.05 -0.86 -1.48
C LYS A 75 14.20 -0.74 -2.74
N LEU A 76 12.87 -0.60 -2.60
CA LEU A 76 11.97 -0.38 -3.73
C LEU A 76 12.22 0.95 -4.45
N LYS A 77 12.46 2.03 -3.70
CA LYS A 77 12.82 3.33 -4.26
C LYS A 77 14.07 3.26 -5.14
N SER A 78 15.05 2.45 -4.75
CA SER A 78 16.31 2.28 -5.50
C SER A 78 16.25 1.20 -6.58
N ASN A 79 15.16 0.46 -6.70
CA ASN A 79 15.01 -0.63 -7.65
C ASN A 79 15.08 -0.11 -9.10
N LYS A 80 16.08 -0.56 -9.86
CA LYS A 80 16.33 -0.10 -11.23
C LYS A 80 15.21 -0.51 -12.18
N ILE A 81 14.76 -1.76 -12.11
CA ILE A 81 13.70 -2.28 -12.98
C ILE A 81 12.41 -1.47 -12.79
N LEU A 82 12.03 -1.21 -11.53
CA LEU A 82 10.84 -0.43 -11.23
C LEU A 82 10.92 0.99 -11.81
N LYS A 83 12.08 1.63 -11.71
CA LYS A 83 12.31 2.98 -12.27
C LYS A 83 12.27 3.00 -13.80
N GLU A 84 12.97 2.07 -14.45
CA GLU A 84 13.06 1.97 -15.89
C GLU A 84 11.69 1.68 -16.52
N GLU A 85 10.97 0.70 -15.96
CA GLU A 85 9.67 0.30 -16.48
C GLU A 85 8.57 1.34 -16.24
N LEU A 86 8.55 1.98 -15.08
CA LEU A 86 7.58 3.05 -14.80
C LEU A 86 7.95 4.37 -15.47
N ARG A 87 9.22 4.55 -15.89
CA ARG A 87 9.75 5.78 -16.49
C ARG A 87 9.53 7.03 -15.63
N ILE A 88 9.35 6.84 -14.34
CA ILE A 88 9.12 7.90 -13.35
C ILE A 88 9.97 7.58 -12.13
N ASN A 89 10.67 8.58 -11.61
CA ASN A 89 11.38 8.43 -10.36
C ASN A 89 10.40 8.33 -9.18
N LEU A 90 10.79 7.53 -8.19
CA LEU A 90 10.02 7.35 -6.97
C LEU A 90 10.68 8.09 -5.81
N ASN A 91 9.88 8.74 -4.99
CA ASN A 91 10.31 9.43 -3.79
C ASN A 91 9.62 8.85 -2.55
N HIS A 92 10.41 8.66 -1.49
CA HIS A 92 9.88 8.32 -0.17
C HIS A 92 9.93 9.60 0.68
N LYS A 93 8.75 10.16 0.95
CA LYS A 93 8.57 11.34 1.81
C LYS A 93 7.95 10.97 3.15
N GLY A 94 7.57 9.71 3.33
CA GLY A 94 6.95 9.20 4.54
C GLY A 94 7.93 9.16 5.72
N ARG A 95 7.40 9.25 6.92
CA ARG A 95 8.17 9.11 8.16
C ARG A 95 8.29 7.65 8.62
N GLY A 96 8.00 6.70 7.71
CA GLY A 96 8.04 5.26 7.92
C GLY A 96 6.91 4.73 8.82
N GLY A 97 6.11 3.84 8.27
CA GLY A 97 5.11 3.07 8.99
C GLY A 97 4.05 3.90 9.70
N ILE A 98 2.99 4.27 8.99
CA ILE A 98 1.84 4.91 9.60
C ILE A 98 0.98 3.82 10.23
N LYS A 99 0.84 3.87 11.55
CA LYS A 99 0.00 2.94 12.30
C LYS A 99 -1.47 3.15 11.94
N LYS A 100 -2.13 2.08 11.56
CA LYS A 100 -3.57 1.94 11.54
C LYS A 100 -3.92 0.73 12.40
N VAL A 101 -5.10 0.73 13.02
CA VAL A 101 -5.54 -0.42 13.82
C VAL A 101 -5.32 -1.73 13.06
N GLY A 102 -4.54 -2.64 13.61
CA GLY A 102 -4.24 -3.96 13.06
C GLY A 102 -3.27 -4.00 11.87
N ASN A 103 -2.73 -2.88 11.39
CA ASN A 103 -1.73 -2.91 10.33
C ASN A 103 -0.83 -1.66 10.28
N LEU A 104 0.27 -1.81 9.54
CA LEU A 104 1.17 -0.72 9.17
C LEU A 104 1.02 -0.41 7.69
N TRP A 105 1.28 0.81 7.29
CA TRP A 105 1.37 1.18 5.90
C TRP A 105 2.30 2.37 5.68
N ASP A 106 2.88 2.44 4.49
CA ASP A 106 3.68 3.58 4.02
C ASP A 106 3.60 3.65 2.49
N TYR A 107 4.22 4.66 1.87
CA TYR A 107 4.02 4.93 0.46
C TYR A 107 5.26 5.48 -0.24
N LEU A 108 5.32 5.27 -1.56
CA LEU A 108 6.24 5.92 -2.49
C LEU A 108 5.44 6.85 -3.40
N THR A 109 5.87 8.11 -3.52
CA THR A 109 5.27 9.06 -4.46
C THR A 109 5.99 9.05 -5.79
N PHE A 110 5.27 9.34 -6.87
CA PHE A 110 5.87 9.59 -8.17
C PHE A 110 6.50 10.97 -8.21
N ASP A 111 7.71 11.09 -8.76
CA ASP A 111 8.38 12.37 -8.95
C ASP A 111 7.86 13.04 -10.23
N THR A 112 6.86 13.88 -10.05
CA THR A 112 6.25 14.65 -11.15
C THR A 112 6.90 16.02 -11.37
N GLY A 113 8.00 16.32 -10.65
CA GLY A 113 8.67 17.61 -10.68
C GLY A 113 7.91 18.75 -9.97
N VAL A 114 6.70 18.50 -9.47
CA VAL A 114 5.89 19.51 -8.77
C VAL A 114 6.24 19.52 -7.29
N LYS A 115 6.77 20.66 -6.82
CA LYS A 115 7.11 20.87 -5.42
C LYS A 115 5.84 21.03 -4.55
N ASN A 116 5.93 20.63 -3.27
CA ASN A 116 4.92 20.88 -2.23
C ASN A 116 3.54 20.22 -2.41
N LYS A 117 3.44 19.12 -3.15
CA LYS A 117 2.21 18.32 -3.18
C LYS A 117 2.13 17.37 -1.99
N SER A 118 0.93 17.27 -1.42
CA SER A 118 0.61 16.21 -0.46
C SER A 118 0.46 14.87 -1.19
N PHE A 119 0.83 13.77 -0.55
CA PHE A 119 0.57 12.42 -1.08
C PHE A 119 -0.93 12.16 -1.29
N THR A 120 -1.80 12.92 -0.62
CA THR A 120 -3.26 12.82 -0.80
C THR A 120 -3.76 13.52 -2.06
N ASP A 121 -2.92 14.27 -2.75
CA ASP A 121 -3.28 15.04 -3.95
C ASP A 121 -2.89 14.33 -5.25
N GLU A 122 -2.06 13.28 -5.18
CA GLU A 122 -1.55 12.55 -6.35
C GLU A 122 -1.58 11.03 -6.15
N PRO A 123 -1.65 10.26 -7.26
CA PRO A 123 -1.45 8.82 -7.19
C PRO A 123 -0.11 8.49 -6.55
N HIS A 124 -0.07 7.39 -5.81
CA HIS A 124 1.14 6.90 -5.15
C HIS A 124 1.10 5.38 -4.98
N LEU A 125 2.26 4.77 -4.78
CA LEU A 125 2.37 3.35 -4.48
C LEU A 125 2.31 3.17 -2.97
N THR A 126 1.37 2.36 -2.49
CA THR A 126 1.17 2.07 -1.06
C THR A 126 1.63 0.65 -0.77
N ILE A 127 2.30 0.47 0.36
CA ILE A 127 2.60 -0.83 0.93
C ILE A 127 1.87 -0.92 2.26
N GLY A 128 1.06 -1.96 2.43
CA GLY A 128 0.39 -2.31 3.67
C GLY A 128 0.93 -3.61 4.23
N VAL A 129 1.04 -3.71 5.55
CA VAL A 129 1.46 -4.93 6.25
C VAL A 129 0.47 -5.20 7.36
N GLY A 130 -0.16 -6.36 7.31
CA GLY A 130 -1.02 -6.90 8.36
C GLY A 130 -0.37 -8.09 9.06
N PRO A 131 -1.04 -8.71 10.03
CA PRO A 131 -0.53 -9.88 10.75
C PRO A 131 -0.24 -11.08 9.83
N ASP A 132 -1.01 -11.23 8.77
CA ASP A 132 -1.01 -12.41 7.88
C ASP A 132 -0.74 -12.08 6.42
N PHE A 133 -0.48 -10.80 6.08
CA PHE A 133 -0.26 -10.39 4.69
C PHE A 133 0.65 -9.17 4.55
N ILE A 134 1.21 -9.02 3.35
CA ILE A 134 1.74 -7.78 2.81
C ILE A 134 0.97 -7.44 1.53
N GLU A 135 0.69 -6.16 1.29
CA GLU A 135 0.02 -5.71 0.07
C GLU A 135 0.78 -4.56 -0.58
N GLY A 136 0.77 -4.55 -1.92
CA GLY A 136 1.32 -3.47 -2.72
C GLY A 136 0.28 -2.98 -3.71
N ASP A 137 -0.15 -1.72 -3.58
CA ASP A 137 -1.23 -1.13 -4.34
C ASP A 137 -0.83 0.20 -4.97
N LEU A 138 -1.30 0.45 -6.19
CA LEU A 138 -1.41 1.80 -6.73
C LEU A 138 -2.63 2.45 -6.08
N THR A 139 -2.41 3.51 -5.32
CA THR A 139 -3.45 4.27 -4.65
C THR A 139 -3.76 5.55 -5.40
N ILE A 140 -5.04 5.75 -5.69
CA ILE A 140 -5.60 6.99 -6.20
C ILE A 140 -6.41 7.63 -5.06
N PRO A 141 -5.88 8.70 -4.45
CA PRO A 141 -6.50 9.28 -3.27
C PRO A 141 -7.76 10.07 -3.65
N TYR A 142 -8.69 10.17 -2.71
CA TYR A 142 -9.94 10.92 -2.91
C TYR A 142 -9.73 12.41 -3.20
N ARG A 143 -8.60 13.00 -2.82
CA ARG A 143 -8.26 14.41 -3.08
C ARG A 143 -7.42 14.63 -4.33
N ILE A 144 -7.28 13.60 -5.18
CA ILE A 144 -6.50 13.70 -6.41
C ILE A 144 -6.79 14.99 -7.19
N LYS A 145 -5.74 15.64 -7.67
CA LYS A 145 -5.81 16.94 -8.35
C LYS A 145 -5.13 16.92 -9.72
N GLY A 146 -5.30 18.00 -10.45
CA GLY A 146 -4.58 18.28 -11.69
C GLY A 146 -4.86 17.31 -12.83
N ARG A 147 -3.83 17.04 -13.64
CA ARG A 147 -3.90 16.20 -14.84
C ARG A 147 -4.31 14.77 -14.52
N THR A 148 -3.73 14.17 -13.48
CA THR A 148 -4.05 12.80 -13.07
C THR A 148 -5.52 12.65 -12.66
N LYS A 149 -6.12 13.65 -12.00
CA LYS A 149 -7.56 13.72 -11.75
C LYS A 149 -8.37 13.70 -13.04
N LYS A 150 -8.01 14.58 -13.99
CA LYS A 150 -8.71 14.68 -15.28
C LYS A 150 -8.65 13.34 -16.02
N ASN A 151 -7.47 12.73 -16.07
CA ASN A 151 -7.28 11.45 -16.74
C ASN A 151 -8.09 10.34 -16.06
N PHE A 152 -8.03 10.20 -14.74
CA PHE A 152 -8.71 9.14 -14.02
C PHE A 152 -10.24 9.21 -14.14
N TYR A 153 -10.83 10.35 -13.85
CA TYR A 153 -12.29 10.54 -13.95
C TYR A 153 -12.80 10.75 -15.39
N GLY A 154 -11.91 10.91 -16.35
CA GLY A 154 -12.21 10.91 -17.78
C GLY A 154 -12.19 9.53 -18.43
N LEU A 155 -11.86 8.47 -17.69
CA LEU A 155 -11.90 7.10 -18.18
C LEU A 155 -13.33 6.72 -18.58
N SER A 156 -13.52 6.26 -19.82
CA SER A 156 -14.76 5.56 -20.19
C SER A 156 -14.79 4.17 -19.57
N TRP A 157 -15.99 3.60 -19.42
CA TRP A 157 -16.14 2.21 -18.96
C TRP A 157 -15.31 1.22 -19.79
N LYS A 158 -15.32 1.36 -21.11
CA LYS A 158 -14.55 0.51 -22.03
C LYS A 158 -13.06 0.54 -21.71
N ASN A 159 -12.51 1.74 -21.51
CA ASN A 159 -11.09 1.91 -21.21
C ASN A 159 -10.75 1.43 -19.79
N PHE A 160 -11.59 1.73 -18.81
CA PHE A 160 -11.43 1.23 -17.44
C PHE A 160 -11.40 -0.30 -17.41
N ARG A 161 -12.41 -0.95 -18.01
CA ARG A 161 -12.47 -2.40 -18.10
C ARG A 161 -11.23 -3.01 -18.74
N LYS A 162 -10.77 -2.46 -19.87
CA LYS A 162 -9.57 -2.92 -20.57
C LYS A 162 -8.29 -2.75 -19.71
N ILE A 163 -8.16 -1.63 -19.01
CA ILE A 163 -7.02 -1.41 -18.11
C ILE A 163 -7.02 -2.43 -16.98
N ILE A 164 -8.16 -2.67 -16.33
CA ILE A 164 -8.26 -3.65 -15.24
C ILE A 164 -8.01 -5.07 -15.74
N GLU A 165 -8.50 -5.41 -16.95
CA GLU A 165 -8.22 -6.70 -17.60
C GLU A 165 -6.72 -6.90 -17.84
N ASN A 166 -6.03 -5.88 -18.36
CA ASN A 166 -4.58 -5.93 -18.54
C ASN A 166 -3.83 -6.09 -17.21
N ILE A 167 -4.27 -5.40 -16.16
CA ILE A 167 -3.70 -5.57 -14.81
C ILE A 167 -3.92 -7.00 -14.31
N ALA A 168 -5.12 -7.55 -14.46
CA ALA A 168 -5.44 -8.91 -14.06
C ALA A 168 -4.58 -9.94 -14.81
N ASN A 169 -4.40 -9.76 -16.12
CA ASN A 169 -3.52 -10.58 -16.95
C ASN A 169 -2.05 -10.47 -16.53
N ASN A 170 -1.56 -9.26 -16.22
CA ASN A 170 -0.20 -9.08 -15.73
C ASN A 170 0.03 -9.84 -14.42
N PHE A 171 -0.91 -9.77 -13.47
CA PHE A 171 -0.85 -10.57 -12.25
C PHE A 171 -0.87 -12.07 -12.53
N HIS A 172 -1.72 -12.51 -13.46
CA HIS A 172 -1.80 -13.91 -13.84
C HIS A 172 -0.49 -14.40 -14.48
N ASN A 173 0.08 -13.63 -15.40
CA ASN A 173 1.34 -13.97 -16.08
C ASN A 173 2.52 -14.04 -15.09
N GLU A 174 2.54 -13.16 -14.10
CA GLU A 174 3.63 -13.07 -13.14
C GLU A 174 3.54 -14.11 -12.02
N PHE A 175 2.35 -14.37 -11.50
CA PHE A 175 2.16 -15.19 -10.30
C PHE A 175 1.29 -16.44 -10.52
N GLY A 176 0.75 -16.62 -11.73
CA GLY A 176 -0.12 -17.75 -12.05
C GLY A 176 -1.43 -17.73 -11.26
N ILE A 177 -1.98 -18.92 -11.05
CA ILE A 177 -3.17 -19.16 -10.22
C ILE A 177 -2.70 -19.71 -8.87
N SER A 178 -2.34 -18.83 -7.95
CA SER A 178 -1.90 -19.19 -6.61
C SER A 178 -2.90 -18.72 -5.57
N ASN A 179 -3.10 -19.52 -4.52
CA ASN A 179 -3.85 -19.11 -3.33
C ASN A 179 -3.01 -18.22 -2.40
N GLY A 180 -1.70 -18.08 -2.68
CA GLY A 180 -0.78 -17.25 -1.90
C GLY A 180 -0.96 -15.74 -2.12
N PHE A 181 -1.79 -15.32 -3.08
CA PHE A 181 -2.06 -13.91 -3.32
C PHE A 181 -3.49 -13.66 -3.82
N LYS A 182 -3.93 -12.41 -3.66
CA LYS A 182 -5.22 -11.91 -4.15
C LYS A 182 -4.98 -10.59 -4.87
N PRO A 183 -5.04 -10.54 -6.21
CA PRO A 183 -5.06 -9.26 -6.92
C PRO A 183 -6.43 -8.61 -6.72
N GLN A 184 -6.43 -7.33 -6.35
CA GLN A 184 -7.64 -6.70 -5.81
C GLN A 184 -7.82 -5.26 -6.26
N ILE A 185 -9.09 -4.83 -6.28
CA ILE A 185 -9.47 -3.43 -6.18
C ILE A 185 -10.03 -3.22 -4.78
N ILE A 186 -9.52 -2.20 -4.09
CA ILE A 186 -10.06 -1.73 -2.83
C ILE A 186 -10.64 -0.35 -3.06
N MET A 187 -11.90 -0.18 -2.70
CA MET A 187 -12.54 1.13 -2.62
C MET A 187 -12.93 1.40 -1.18
N ALA A 188 -12.56 2.56 -0.70
CA ALA A 188 -12.90 2.99 0.64
C ALA A 188 -13.51 4.39 0.60
N GLN A 189 -14.77 4.50 0.98
CA GLN A 189 -15.43 5.79 1.19
C GLN A 189 -15.06 6.30 2.57
N ARG A 190 -14.56 7.54 2.63
CA ARG A 190 -14.18 8.18 3.89
C ARG A 190 -15.26 9.18 4.29
N ARG A 191 -15.66 9.15 5.56
CA ARG A 191 -16.61 10.10 6.13
C ARG A 191 -16.08 11.54 6.09
N TYR A 192 -14.79 11.70 6.38
CA TYR A 192 -14.16 13.02 6.43
C TYR A 192 -13.01 13.13 5.44
N PRO A 193 -12.78 14.32 4.86
CA PRO A 193 -11.69 14.53 3.92
C PRO A 193 -10.30 14.54 4.57
N SER A 194 -10.19 14.52 5.90
CA SER A 194 -8.90 14.40 6.58
C SER A 194 -8.53 12.95 6.80
N GLN A 195 -7.23 12.65 6.71
CA GLN A 195 -6.69 11.34 7.05
C GLN A 195 -6.28 11.23 8.52
N SER A 196 -6.82 12.12 9.40
CA SER A 196 -6.55 12.00 10.83
C SER A 196 -6.90 10.60 11.31
N SER A 197 -6.02 10.03 12.10
CA SER A 197 -6.20 8.70 12.70
C SER A 197 -7.30 8.74 13.79
N PRO A 198 -8.16 7.72 13.86
CA PRO A 198 -8.34 6.63 12.93
C PRO A 198 -9.16 7.05 11.70
N ALA A 199 -8.85 6.46 10.54
CA ALA A 199 -9.65 6.69 9.36
C ALA A 199 -11.02 6.02 9.52
N ILE A 200 -12.08 6.82 9.59
CA ILE A 200 -13.45 6.31 9.63
C ILE A 200 -13.90 6.06 8.19
N HIS A 201 -14.22 4.82 7.90
CA HIS A 201 -14.79 4.41 6.63
C HIS A 201 -16.30 4.29 6.75
N ASP A 202 -17.05 4.92 5.84
CA ASP A 202 -18.49 4.69 5.72
C ASP A 202 -18.77 3.38 4.98
N ALA A 203 -17.93 3.06 3.97
CA ALA A 203 -18.00 1.81 3.25
C ALA A 203 -16.62 1.37 2.75
N ARG A 204 -16.42 0.07 2.65
CA ARG A 204 -15.26 -0.54 2.03
C ARG A 204 -15.69 -1.71 1.14
N LEU A 205 -15.16 -1.74 -0.07
CA LEU A 205 -15.28 -2.86 -1.00
C LEU A 205 -13.89 -3.40 -1.30
N ASP A 206 -13.77 -4.72 -1.31
CA ASP A 206 -12.54 -5.46 -1.58
C ASP A 206 -12.86 -6.53 -2.63
N PHE A 207 -12.43 -6.30 -3.87
CA PHE A 207 -12.85 -7.06 -5.04
C PHE A 207 -11.67 -7.79 -5.70
N ASP A 208 -11.76 -9.13 -5.83
CA ASP A 208 -10.77 -9.91 -6.58
C ASP A 208 -10.97 -9.73 -8.08
N ILE A 209 -10.02 -9.03 -8.73
CA ILE A 209 -10.14 -8.65 -10.14
C ILE A 209 -10.11 -9.84 -11.10
N ARG A 210 -9.54 -10.99 -10.72
CA ARG A 210 -9.51 -12.20 -11.57
C ARG A 210 -10.91 -12.71 -11.86
N THR A 211 -11.83 -12.53 -10.90
CA THR A 211 -13.18 -13.06 -11.00
C THR A 211 -14.02 -12.38 -12.07
N ALA A 212 -13.64 -11.17 -12.49
CA ALA A 212 -14.35 -10.42 -13.52
C ALA A 212 -14.07 -10.90 -14.95
N PHE A 213 -13.05 -11.73 -15.16
CA PHE A 213 -12.58 -12.11 -16.50
C PHE A 213 -12.62 -13.64 -16.67
N LYS A 214 -13.27 -14.10 -17.76
CA LYS A 214 -13.58 -15.51 -18.00
C LYS A 214 -12.33 -16.40 -17.98
N ASP A 215 -11.29 -16.00 -18.66
CA ASP A 215 -10.09 -16.81 -18.83
C ASP A 215 -9.26 -16.93 -17.54
N LEU A 216 -9.44 -15.97 -16.61
CA LEU A 216 -8.78 -15.96 -15.32
C LEU A 216 -9.66 -16.57 -14.21
N SER A 217 -10.97 -16.60 -14.39
CA SER A 217 -11.95 -17.06 -13.39
C SER A 217 -12.30 -18.53 -13.46
N SER A 218 -11.88 -19.26 -14.51
CA SER A 218 -12.31 -20.63 -14.80
C SER A 218 -12.13 -21.63 -13.65
N LYS A 219 -11.22 -21.35 -12.72
CA LYS A 219 -10.97 -22.18 -11.53
C LYS A 219 -11.60 -21.61 -10.24
N LEU A 220 -12.20 -20.44 -10.27
CA LEU A 220 -12.68 -19.73 -9.08
C LEU A 220 -14.19 -19.88 -8.82
N LYS A 221 -14.91 -20.58 -9.69
CA LYS A 221 -16.36 -20.89 -9.60
C LYS A 221 -17.34 -19.71 -9.38
N PRO A 222 -17.04 -18.43 -9.52
CA PRO A 222 -18.08 -17.41 -9.48
C PRO A 222 -18.84 -17.40 -10.80
N THR A 223 -20.11 -17.00 -10.74
CA THR A 223 -20.84 -16.68 -11.97
C THR A 223 -20.27 -15.40 -12.56
N GLN A 224 -19.48 -15.52 -13.60
CA GLN A 224 -18.73 -14.45 -14.24
C GLN A 224 -19.57 -13.21 -14.53
N LYS A 225 -20.82 -13.37 -15.00
CA LYS A 225 -21.73 -12.25 -15.26
C LYS A 225 -21.90 -11.33 -14.03
N LYS A 226 -22.10 -11.91 -12.85
CA LYS A 226 -22.22 -11.13 -11.60
C LYS A 226 -20.94 -10.40 -11.25
N GLN A 227 -19.78 -10.97 -11.52
CA GLN A 227 -18.49 -10.34 -11.21
C GLN A 227 -18.18 -9.20 -12.17
N GLU A 228 -18.57 -9.28 -13.43
CA GLU A 228 -18.46 -8.17 -14.37
C GLU A 228 -19.42 -7.02 -13.99
N GLU A 229 -20.61 -7.33 -13.50
CA GLU A 229 -21.55 -6.35 -12.94
C GLU A 229 -20.95 -5.64 -11.70
N TRP A 230 -20.25 -6.36 -10.83
CA TRP A 230 -19.53 -5.78 -9.70
C TRP A 230 -18.40 -4.85 -10.17
N LEU A 231 -17.63 -5.22 -11.17
CA LEU A 231 -16.59 -4.35 -11.73
C LEU A 231 -17.20 -3.08 -12.33
N LYS A 232 -18.37 -3.20 -12.99
CA LYS A 232 -19.12 -2.04 -13.51
C LYS A 232 -19.59 -1.12 -12.37
N LEU A 233 -20.07 -1.70 -11.28
CA LEU A 233 -20.47 -0.95 -10.09
C LEU A 233 -19.29 -0.19 -9.48
N VAL A 234 -18.12 -0.84 -9.38
CA VAL A 234 -16.87 -0.19 -8.93
C VAL A 234 -16.57 1.04 -9.78
N TYR A 235 -16.67 0.93 -11.09
CA TYR A 235 -16.48 2.05 -12.01
C TYR A 235 -17.49 3.16 -11.78
N ASP A 236 -18.77 2.83 -11.67
CA ASP A 236 -19.85 3.82 -11.51
C ASP A 236 -19.76 4.56 -10.17
N ILE A 237 -19.44 3.85 -9.08
CA ILE A 237 -19.22 4.45 -7.76
C ILE A 237 -18.01 5.37 -7.79
N ASN A 238 -16.91 4.95 -8.42
CA ASN A 238 -15.68 5.74 -8.50
C ASN A 238 -15.90 7.05 -9.28
N ASN A 239 -16.73 7.02 -10.32
CA ASN A 239 -17.06 8.21 -11.11
C ASN A 239 -18.06 9.15 -10.44
N ASN A 240 -18.61 8.77 -9.29
CA ASN A 240 -19.46 9.64 -8.50
C ASN A 240 -18.64 10.74 -7.80
N LYS A 241 -18.55 11.89 -8.42
CA LYS A 241 -17.73 13.04 -7.97
C LYS A 241 -18.10 13.60 -6.59
N LYS A 242 -19.23 13.20 -6.02
CA LYS A 242 -19.70 13.66 -4.69
C LYS A 242 -19.18 12.83 -3.54
N SER A 243 -18.49 11.71 -3.82
CA SER A 243 -18.03 10.77 -2.82
C SER A 243 -16.54 10.94 -2.53
N ASN A 244 -16.17 10.87 -1.25
CA ASN A 244 -14.77 10.85 -0.80
C ASN A 244 -14.23 9.42 -0.94
N ILE A 245 -14.05 8.94 -2.17
CA ILE A 245 -13.62 7.58 -2.44
C ILE A 245 -12.13 7.53 -2.73
N GLN A 246 -11.42 6.70 -1.97
CA GLN A 246 -10.07 6.26 -2.29
C GLN A 246 -10.18 4.98 -3.09
N PHE A 247 -9.51 4.95 -4.23
CA PHE A 247 -9.40 3.77 -5.08
C PHE A 247 -7.99 3.20 -4.99
N GLN A 248 -7.87 1.90 -4.83
CA GLN A 248 -6.59 1.19 -4.82
C GLN A 248 -6.69 -0.03 -5.73
N VAL A 249 -5.64 -0.31 -6.48
CA VAL A 249 -5.50 -1.53 -7.29
C VAL A 249 -4.10 -2.09 -7.11
N GLY A 250 -4.01 -3.38 -6.85
CA GLY A 250 -2.74 -4.06 -6.59
C GLY A 250 -2.97 -5.51 -6.16
N ALA A 251 -2.14 -6.00 -5.27
CA ALA A 251 -2.32 -7.36 -4.75
C ALA A 251 -1.93 -7.48 -3.28
N ARG A 252 -2.63 -8.37 -2.58
CA ARG A 252 -2.34 -8.85 -1.25
C ARG A 252 -1.66 -10.21 -1.34
N PHE A 253 -0.55 -10.38 -0.63
CA PHE A 253 0.26 -11.61 -0.56
C PHE A 253 0.25 -12.12 0.88
N TYR A 254 -0.12 -13.38 1.08
CA TYR A 254 -0.32 -13.98 2.39
C TYR A 254 0.95 -14.67 2.91
N PHE A 255 1.24 -14.51 4.20
CA PHE A 255 2.34 -15.15 4.91
C PHE A 255 1.98 -16.58 5.38
N ASN A 256 1.72 -17.47 4.46
CA ASN A 256 1.41 -18.86 4.78
C ASN A 256 2.32 -19.80 4.00
N LYS A 257 2.12 -21.13 4.14
CA LYS A 257 2.93 -22.13 3.45
C LYS A 257 2.92 -22.02 1.91
N ASN A 258 1.87 -21.42 1.36
CA ASN A 258 1.73 -21.16 -0.07
C ASN A 258 2.09 -19.72 -0.44
N SER A 259 2.77 -19.00 0.45
CA SER A 259 3.15 -17.62 0.23
C SER A 259 4.11 -17.49 -0.94
N LEU A 260 3.86 -16.49 -1.78
CA LEU A 260 4.78 -16.02 -2.81
C LEU A 260 5.82 -15.03 -2.22
N VAL A 261 5.61 -14.61 -0.98
CA VAL A 261 6.41 -13.64 -0.26
C VAL A 261 7.15 -14.31 0.89
N ASN A 262 8.43 -14.12 0.94
CA ASN A 262 9.27 -14.38 2.11
C ASN A 262 10.15 -13.14 2.38
N ASN A 263 10.88 -13.14 3.50
CA ASN A 263 11.70 -12.01 3.92
C ASN A 263 12.76 -11.58 2.90
N LYS A 264 13.22 -12.47 2.03
CA LYS A 264 14.24 -12.14 1.01
C LYS A 264 13.63 -11.56 -0.25
N ASP A 265 12.41 -11.95 -0.59
CA ASP A 265 11.78 -11.67 -1.88
C ASP A 265 10.66 -10.63 -1.81
N ALA A 266 10.36 -10.09 -0.64
CA ALA A 266 9.29 -9.11 -0.47
C ALA A 266 9.41 -7.90 -1.42
N ASP A 267 10.62 -7.38 -1.62
CA ASP A 267 10.85 -6.28 -2.56
C ASP A 267 10.66 -6.70 -4.02
N LYS A 268 11.05 -7.91 -4.40
CA LYS A 268 10.86 -8.44 -5.76
C LYS A 268 9.38 -8.63 -6.06
N VAL A 269 8.65 -9.24 -5.12
CA VAL A 269 7.21 -9.48 -5.26
C VAL A 269 6.43 -8.18 -5.33
N LEU A 270 6.73 -7.20 -4.47
CA LEU A 270 6.09 -5.89 -4.51
C LEU A 270 6.47 -5.10 -5.77
N CYS A 271 7.72 -5.18 -6.23
CA CYS A 271 8.13 -4.60 -7.51
C CYS A 271 7.24 -5.12 -8.65
N LYS A 272 7.06 -6.43 -8.75
CA LYS A 272 6.20 -7.08 -9.74
C LYS A 272 4.73 -6.68 -9.58
N SER A 273 4.24 -6.55 -8.34
CA SER A 273 2.89 -6.06 -8.06
C SER A 273 2.68 -4.63 -8.60
N PHE A 274 3.64 -3.74 -8.38
CA PHE A 274 3.56 -2.38 -8.89
C PHE A 274 3.66 -2.31 -10.41
N LEU A 275 4.52 -3.13 -11.02
CA LEU A 275 4.63 -3.24 -12.48
C LEU A 275 3.37 -3.82 -13.11
N ALA A 276 2.67 -4.73 -12.44
CA ALA A 276 1.37 -5.21 -12.92
C ALA A 276 0.34 -4.08 -13.05
N CYS A 277 0.44 -3.03 -12.22
CA CYS A 277 -0.42 -1.85 -12.28
C CYS A 277 -0.02 -0.81 -13.36
N LYS A 278 1.08 -1.05 -14.09
CA LYS A 278 1.60 -0.13 -15.12
C LYS A 278 0.55 0.35 -16.12
N PRO A 279 -0.41 -0.46 -16.63
CA PRO A 279 -1.42 0.04 -17.56
C PRO A 279 -2.24 1.23 -17.04
N LEU A 280 -2.52 1.26 -15.73
CA LEU A 280 -3.21 2.39 -15.11
C LEU A 280 -2.25 3.56 -14.84
N ILE A 281 -1.03 3.27 -14.41
CA ILE A 281 0.01 4.30 -14.18
C ILE A 281 0.27 5.06 -15.48
N ASP A 282 0.53 4.36 -16.57
CA ASP A 282 0.78 4.98 -17.90
C ASP A 282 -0.41 5.85 -18.34
N TYR A 283 -1.62 5.42 -18.04
CA TYR A 283 -2.81 6.20 -18.39
C TYR A 283 -2.94 7.47 -17.54
N LEU A 284 -2.62 7.40 -16.26
CA LEU A 284 -2.72 8.54 -15.34
C LEU A 284 -1.73 9.65 -15.66
N PHE A 285 -0.54 9.30 -16.12
CA PHE A 285 0.56 10.23 -16.35
C PHE A 285 0.77 10.62 -17.81
N LYS A 286 -0.12 10.16 -18.72
CA LYS A 286 -0.21 10.68 -20.09
C LYS A 286 -0.49 12.18 -20.05
#